data_5243a38a222f4728bec8e7abdd743c2c
#
_entry.id   5243a38a222f4728bec8e7abdd743c2c
#
_cell.length_a   1.000
_cell.length_b   1.000
_cell.length_c   1.000
_cell.angle_alpha   90.00
_cell.angle_beta   90.00
_cell.angle_gamma   90.00
#
_symmetry.space_group_name_H-M   'P 1'
#
loop_
_entity.id
_entity.type
_entity.pdbx_description
1 polymer ?
#
loop_
_entity_poly.entity_id
_entity_poly.type
_entity_poly.pdbx_seq_one_letter_code
_entity_poly.pdbx_strand_id
1 'polypeptide(L)' 'MKTDDLITVDPEILGGTPVFKGTRVPVKTLFDYIEDNYTLDEFLVCFPSVTRDMACRVLERSETGLLSKS' A
#
# COMPACT_ATOMS: atom_id res chain seq x y z
N MET A 1 9.53 15.29 -3.21
CA MET A 1 8.98 14.38 -2.19
C MET A 1 7.47 14.54 -2.08
N LYS A 2 6.77 13.44 -2.00
CA LYS A 2 5.33 13.48 -1.95
C LYS A 2 4.82 12.60 -0.80
N THR A 3 4.00 13.19 0.07
CA THR A 3 3.48 12.48 1.25
C THR A 3 2.01 12.84 1.42
N ASP A 4 1.19 11.84 1.67
CA ASP A 4 -0.20 12.07 2.03
C ASP A 4 -0.53 11.24 3.27
N ASP A 5 -1.81 11.11 3.59
CA ASP A 5 -2.22 10.42 4.83
C ASP A 5 -1.92 8.92 4.81
N LEU A 6 -1.72 8.34 3.64
CA LEU A 6 -1.57 6.89 3.51
C LEU A 6 -0.23 6.47 2.93
N ILE A 7 0.36 7.28 2.09
CA ILE A 7 1.51 6.88 1.28
C ILE A 7 2.62 7.91 1.40
N THR A 8 3.84 7.43 1.56
CA THR A 8 5.03 8.27 1.58
C THR A 8 5.90 7.92 0.38
N VAL A 9 6.37 8.93 -0.32
CA VAL A 9 7.37 8.77 -1.38
C VAL A 9 8.56 9.60 -0.98
N ASP A 10 9.65 8.94 -0.60
CA ASP A 10 10.85 9.58 -0.11
C ASP A 10 12.05 8.94 -0.81
N PRO A 11 12.91 9.74 -1.49
CA PRO A 11 14.06 9.19 -2.18
C PRO A 11 15.00 8.39 -1.27
N GLU A 12 14.99 8.65 0.02
CA GLU A 12 15.83 7.93 0.97
C GLU A 12 15.22 6.62 1.44
N ILE A 13 13.96 6.38 1.08
CA ILE A 13 13.28 5.13 1.43
C ILE A 13 13.09 4.34 0.14
N LEU A 14 13.84 3.25 0.01
CA LEU A 14 13.77 2.36 -1.16
C LEU A 14 13.84 3.11 -2.49
N GLY A 15 14.68 4.15 -2.54
CA GLY A 15 14.91 4.89 -3.77
C GLY A 15 13.69 5.64 -4.30
N GLY A 16 12.76 6.00 -3.43
CA GLY A 16 11.57 6.74 -3.84
C GLY A 16 10.36 5.86 -4.14
N THR A 17 10.45 4.58 -3.83
CA THR A 17 9.31 3.67 -3.99
C THR A 17 8.20 4.09 -3.02
N PRO A 18 6.95 4.20 -3.48
CA PRO A 18 5.83 4.53 -2.58
C PRO A 18 5.68 3.45 -1.51
N VAL A 19 5.64 3.87 -0.25
CA VAL A 19 5.47 2.95 0.88
C VAL A 19 4.30 3.41 1.74
N PHE A 20 3.79 2.50 2.56
CA PHE A 20 2.76 2.87 3.53
C PHE A 20 3.37 3.85 4.53
N LYS A 21 2.63 4.91 4.83
CA LYS A 21 3.11 5.97 5.72
C LYS A 21 3.59 5.39 7.05
N GLY A 22 4.76 5.81 7.48
CA GLY A 22 5.35 5.35 8.73
C GLY A 22 5.98 3.97 8.65
N THR A 23 6.08 3.38 7.47
CA THR A 23 6.67 2.06 7.29
C THR A 23 7.63 2.09 6.11
N ARG A 24 8.31 0.98 5.89
CA ARG A 24 9.13 0.78 4.69
C ARG A 24 8.52 -0.28 3.77
N VAL A 25 7.24 -0.58 3.98
CA VAL A 25 6.55 -1.59 3.18
C VAL A 25 6.05 -0.96 1.89
N PRO A 26 6.51 -1.40 0.72
CA PRO A 26 6.03 -0.85 -0.55
C PRO A 26 4.53 -1.10 -0.74
N VAL A 27 3.84 -0.07 -1.21
CA VAL A 27 2.40 -0.21 -1.48
C VAL A 27 2.15 -1.29 -2.52
N LYS A 28 3.03 -1.40 -3.51
CA LYS A 28 2.86 -2.41 -4.55
C LYS A 28 2.87 -3.84 -4.00
N THR A 29 3.51 -4.05 -2.86
CA THR A 29 3.56 -5.39 -2.25
C THR A 29 2.15 -5.87 -1.89
N LEU A 30 1.30 -4.96 -1.43
CA LEU A 30 -0.09 -5.30 -1.14
C LEU A 30 -0.79 -5.80 -2.40
N PHE A 31 -0.61 -5.10 -3.51
CA PHE A 31 -1.26 -5.50 -4.76
C PHE A 31 -0.70 -6.81 -5.30
N ASP A 32 0.61 -7.04 -5.13
CA ASP A 32 1.21 -8.31 -5.53
C ASP A 32 0.59 -9.47 -4.75
N TYR A 33 0.37 -9.29 -3.46
CA TYR A 33 -0.27 -10.32 -2.63
C TYR A 33 -1.69 -10.60 -3.12
N ILE A 34 -2.45 -9.54 -3.40
CA ILE A 34 -3.82 -9.70 -3.87
C ILE A 34 -3.85 -10.43 -5.21
N GLU A 35 -2.94 -10.08 -6.11
CA GLU A 35 -2.84 -10.73 -7.42
C GLU A 35 -2.47 -12.20 -7.30
N ASP A 36 -1.71 -12.56 -6.28
CA ASP A 36 -1.30 -13.93 -6.04
C ASP A 36 -2.32 -14.71 -5.22
N ASN A 37 -3.52 -14.16 -5.06
CA ASN A 37 -4.62 -14.80 -4.34
C ASN A 37 -4.42 -14.90 -2.84
N TYR A 38 -3.53 -14.10 -2.28
CA TYR A 38 -3.43 -13.98 -0.82
C TYR A 38 -4.53 -13.08 -0.31
N THR A 39 -4.95 -13.31 0.92
CA THR A 39 -5.95 -12.46 1.54
C THR A 39 -5.27 -11.25 2.18
N LEU A 40 -6.07 -10.22 2.46
CA LEU A 40 -5.59 -9.06 3.18
C LEU A 40 -5.03 -9.46 4.55
N ASP A 41 -5.70 -10.38 5.23
CA ASP A 41 -5.24 -10.85 6.54
C ASP A 41 -3.85 -11.47 6.44
N GLU A 42 -3.59 -12.24 5.41
CA GLU A 42 -2.28 -12.84 5.20
C GLU A 42 -1.21 -11.77 5.02
N PHE A 43 -1.52 -10.76 4.23
CA PHE A 43 -0.61 -9.63 4.03
C PHE A 43 -0.29 -8.95 5.37
N LEU A 44 -1.32 -8.69 6.18
CA LEU A 44 -1.14 -8.00 7.46
C LEU A 44 -0.34 -8.81 8.46
N VAL A 45 -0.44 -10.12 8.40
CA VAL A 45 0.38 -11.00 9.25
C VAL A 45 1.85 -10.90 8.86
N CYS A 46 2.13 -10.83 7.56
CA CYS A 46 3.49 -10.71 7.08
C CYS A 46 4.09 -9.33 7.31
N PHE A 47 3.25 -8.30 7.30
CA PHE A 47 3.70 -6.92 7.44
C PHE A 47 2.95 -6.23 8.58
N PRO A 48 3.27 -6.57 9.84
CA PRO A 48 2.51 -6.06 10.98
C PRO A 48 2.62 -4.54 11.20
N SER A 49 3.59 -3.89 10.56
CA SER A 49 3.70 -2.44 10.66
C SER A 49 2.60 -1.72 9.85
N VAL A 50 1.93 -2.44 8.96
CA VAL A 50 0.81 -1.90 8.19
C VAL A 50 -0.47 -2.27 8.91
N THR A 51 -1.35 -1.29 9.19
CA THR A 51 -2.62 -1.56 9.83
C THR A 51 -3.67 -1.95 8.80
N ARG A 52 -4.69 -2.66 9.26
CA ARG A 52 -5.81 -3.02 8.38
C ARG A 52 -6.47 -1.77 7.80
N ASP A 53 -6.64 -0.74 8.62
CA ASP A 53 -7.25 0.50 8.19
C ASP A 53 -6.47 1.13 7.02
N MET A 54 -5.16 1.20 7.15
CA MET A 54 -4.30 1.72 6.10
C MET A 54 -4.44 0.93 4.81
N ALA A 55 -4.34 -0.39 4.91
CA ALA A 55 -4.43 -1.25 3.75
C ALA A 55 -5.77 -1.13 3.05
N CYS A 56 -6.85 -1.11 3.82
CA CYS A 56 -8.19 -0.95 3.27
C CYS A 56 -8.35 0.38 2.55
N ARG A 57 -7.83 1.46 3.15
CA ARG A 57 -7.94 2.78 2.52
C ARG A 57 -7.16 2.86 1.22
N VAL A 58 -6.00 2.24 1.19
CA VAL A 58 -5.19 2.20 -0.03
C VAL A 58 -5.92 1.42 -1.12
N LEU A 59 -6.51 0.28 -0.77
CA LEU A 59 -7.27 -0.52 -1.72
C LEU A 59 -8.48 0.26 -2.26
N GLU A 60 -9.20 0.94 -1.39
CA GLU A 60 -10.34 1.75 -1.81
C GLU A 60 -9.94 2.85 -2.77
N ARG A 61 -8.84 3.52 -2.48
CA ARG A 61 -8.33 4.58 -3.34
C ARG A 61 -7.94 4.04 -4.72
N SER A 62 -7.32 2.87 -4.75
CA SER A 62 -6.93 2.23 -5.99
C SER A 62 -8.14 1.81 -6.81
N GLU A 63 -9.13 1.23 -6.16
CA GLU A 63 -10.35 0.82 -6.84
C GLU A 63 -11.06 2.01 -7.46
N THR A 64 -11.14 3.12 -6.72
CA THR A 64 -11.73 4.34 -7.24
C THR A 64 -10.98 4.83 -8.47
N GLY A 65 -9.65 4.77 -8.40
CA GLY A 65 -8.82 5.16 -9.54
C GLY A 65 -9.05 4.29 -10.75
N LEU A 66 -9.17 2.99 -10.54
CA LEU A 66 -9.43 2.05 -11.63
C LEU A 66 -10.80 2.27 -12.25
N LEU A 67 -11.79 2.46 -11.41
CA LEU A 67 -13.15 2.71 -11.88
C LEU A 67 -13.25 4.00 -12.67
N SER A 68 -12.48 5.00 -12.27
CA SER A 68 -12.46 6.28 -12.98
C SER A 68 -11.95 6.15 -14.40
N LYS A 69 -11.12 5.16 -14.65
CA LYS A 69 -10.56 4.93 -15.97
C LYS A 69 -11.45 4.08 -16.87
N SER A 70 -12.36 3.38 -16.26
CA SER A 70 -13.28 2.50 -17.00
C SER A 70 -14.42 3.27 -17.66
#